data_4037b97f516fb30b311ced0f6045dbba
#
_entry.id   4037b97f516fb30b311ced0f6045dbba
#
_cell.length_a   1.000
_cell.length_b   1.000
_cell.length_c   1.000
_cell.angle_alpha   90.00
_cell.angle_beta   90.00
_cell.angle_gamma   90.00
#
_symmetry.space_group_name_H-M   'P 1'
#
loop_
_entity.id
_entity.type
_entity.pdbx_description
1 polymer ?
#
loop_
_entity_poly.entity_id
_entity_poly.type
_entity_poly.pdbx_seq_one_letter_code
_entity_poly.pdbx_strand_id
1 'polypeptide(L)'
;MDLKKLEYFLQSEPGFRIRQIERSIYKDFNENWDDFTELPLRLREILKKEIDLSINGIICQSGDLGSLKALIKLEDGIAVETVLMMHKDDRNTVCVSSQAGCAIGCKFCKTGELGFKRNLKAEEIIAQVLFFSRYLKSCNKRITNVVFMGMGEPLLNYDNFLNSVKILNDENKFNIGQRKISVSTCGIIEKIKMLADENIQINLAVSLNAPNDMLRKKIMPIADKYPVKELLSSVKYYIEKTNRRVMFEYVLLRDLNDRPENAEELSKKIRGLLCLVNLIPFNGEDSNKKPLAKRIKEFKKILAKNKISFTQRHRFGDDINAACGQLVFSKDI
;
A
#
# COMPACT_ATOMS: atom_id res chain seq x y z
N MET A 1 12.67 13.47 7.43
CA MET A 1 13.23 12.86 8.66
C MET A 1 14.35 11.90 8.26
N ASP A 2 15.59 12.15 8.67
CA ASP A 2 16.76 11.34 8.33
C ASP A 2 17.10 10.36 9.48
N LEU A 3 16.49 9.16 9.44
CA LEU A 3 16.74 8.11 10.44
C LEU A 3 18.18 7.59 10.43
N LYS A 4 18.85 7.59 9.26
CA LYS A 4 20.25 7.15 9.19
C LYS A 4 21.18 8.13 9.90
N LYS A 5 20.93 9.43 9.75
CA LYS A 5 21.66 10.46 10.48
C LYS A 5 21.39 10.32 11.98
N LEU A 6 20.16 10.01 12.38
CA LEU A 6 19.83 9.73 13.78
C LEU A 6 20.61 8.52 14.31
N GLU A 7 20.63 7.42 13.61
CA GLU A 7 21.40 6.22 13.98
C GLU A 7 22.89 6.54 14.15
N TYR A 8 23.45 7.31 13.23
CA TYR A 8 24.86 7.75 13.31
C TYR A 8 25.13 8.55 14.59
N PHE A 9 24.28 9.53 14.93
CA PHE A 9 24.42 10.32 16.15
C PHE A 9 24.32 9.47 17.42
N LEU A 10 23.53 8.41 17.37
CA LEU A 10 23.28 7.56 18.52
C LEU A 10 24.29 6.43 18.71
N GLN A 11 25.22 6.23 17.77
CA GLN A 11 26.27 5.16 17.89
C GLN A 11 27.12 5.28 19.15
N SER A 12 27.33 6.49 19.66
CA SER A 12 28.08 6.76 20.90
C SER A 12 27.22 6.74 22.16
N GLU A 13 25.90 6.67 22.01
CA GLU A 13 24.96 6.70 23.13
C GLU A 13 24.65 5.28 23.63
N PRO A 14 24.36 5.10 24.92
CA PRO A 14 23.93 3.82 25.45
C PRO A 14 22.66 3.30 24.77
N GLY A 15 22.56 1.99 24.54
CA GLY A 15 21.43 1.37 23.81
C GLY A 15 20.04 1.67 24.38
N PHE A 16 19.93 1.99 25.68
CA PHE A 16 18.66 2.42 26.26
C PHE A 16 18.21 3.81 25.75
N ARG A 17 19.15 4.70 25.37
CA ARG A 17 18.84 6.00 24.78
C ARG A 17 18.21 5.85 23.41
N ILE A 18 18.73 4.92 22.61
CA ILE A 18 18.14 4.60 21.30
C ILE A 18 16.69 4.16 21.49
N ARG A 19 16.42 3.27 22.44
CA ARG A 19 15.05 2.82 22.75
C ARG A 19 14.13 3.95 23.23
N GLN A 20 14.63 4.88 24.04
CA GLN A 20 13.85 6.06 24.48
C GLN A 20 13.46 6.93 23.28
N ILE A 21 14.39 7.18 22.36
CA ILE A 21 14.14 7.98 21.15
C ILE A 21 13.16 7.25 20.23
N GLU A 22 13.39 5.98 19.94
CA GLU A 22 12.49 5.18 19.11
C GLU A 22 11.07 5.13 19.69
N ARG A 23 10.93 4.93 21.00
CA ARG A 23 9.63 4.98 21.67
C ARG A 23 8.94 6.32 21.48
N SER A 24 9.66 7.41 21.73
CA SER A 24 9.12 8.76 21.58
C SER A 24 8.68 9.07 20.16
N ILE A 25 9.44 8.64 19.14
CA ILE A 25 9.09 8.82 17.74
C ILE A 25 7.91 7.91 17.32
N TYR A 26 7.98 6.61 17.62
CA TYR A 26 7.10 5.61 16.99
C TYR A 26 5.89 5.20 17.84
N LYS A 27 5.89 5.47 19.17
CA LYS A 27 4.76 5.18 20.06
C LYS A 27 4.09 6.44 20.57
N ASP A 28 4.92 7.41 20.98
CA ASP A 28 4.41 8.67 21.51
C ASP A 28 4.16 9.70 20.39
N PHE A 29 4.68 9.42 19.18
CA PHE A 29 4.53 10.20 17.95
C PHE A 29 4.99 11.66 18.10
N ASN A 30 5.96 11.91 18.97
CA ASN A 30 6.51 13.23 19.18
C ASN A 30 7.27 13.70 17.93
N GLU A 31 7.17 15.00 17.63
CA GLU A 31 7.80 15.62 16.47
C GLU A 31 8.73 16.79 16.85
N ASN A 32 8.69 17.21 18.10
CA ASN A 32 9.57 18.23 18.63
C ASN A 32 10.52 17.61 19.66
N TRP A 33 11.83 17.85 19.51
CA TRP A 33 12.83 17.35 20.44
C TRP A 33 12.65 17.85 21.87
N ASP A 34 11.95 18.96 22.08
CA ASP A 34 11.62 19.47 23.41
C ASP A 34 10.69 18.52 24.20
N ASP A 35 9.91 17.70 23.50
CA ASP A 35 8.99 16.71 24.10
C ASP A 35 9.70 15.42 24.56
N PHE A 36 10.97 15.24 24.22
CA PHE A 36 11.76 14.07 24.60
C PHE A 36 12.34 14.22 26.01
N THR A 37 11.47 14.42 26.99
CA THR A 37 11.86 14.79 28.37
C THR A 37 12.72 13.73 29.09
N GLU A 38 12.71 12.47 28.62
CA GLU A 38 13.57 11.40 29.15
C GLU A 38 15.05 11.56 28.74
N LEU A 39 15.34 12.43 27.75
CA LEU A 39 16.70 12.68 27.29
C LEU A 39 17.35 13.85 28.04
N PRO A 40 18.67 13.81 28.27
CA PRO A 40 19.40 14.95 28.78
C PRO A 40 19.23 16.21 27.90
N LEU A 41 19.10 17.35 28.47
CA LEU A 41 18.90 18.64 27.77
C LEU A 41 19.96 18.85 26.67
N ARG A 42 21.23 18.64 26.99
CA ARG A 42 22.34 18.76 26.04
C ARG A 42 22.15 17.88 24.79
N LEU A 43 21.68 16.64 24.96
CA LEU A 43 21.46 15.72 23.83
C LEU A 43 20.28 16.21 22.99
N ARG A 44 19.19 16.67 23.62
CA ARG A 44 18.03 17.24 22.92
C ARG A 44 18.41 18.44 22.06
N GLU A 45 19.24 19.35 22.60
CA GLU A 45 19.72 20.53 21.89
C GLU A 45 20.58 20.16 20.67
N ILE A 46 21.45 19.15 20.79
CA ILE A 46 22.25 18.66 19.66
C ILE A 46 21.32 18.06 18.60
N LEU A 47 20.43 17.14 18.97
CA LEU A 47 19.51 16.48 18.06
C LEU A 47 18.57 17.48 17.38
N LYS A 48 18.09 18.49 18.09
CA LYS A 48 17.23 19.56 17.55
C LYS A 48 17.92 20.38 16.44
N LYS A 49 19.22 20.59 16.54
CA LYS A 49 20.00 21.30 15.50
C LYS A 49 20.28 20.45 14.29
N GLU A 50 20.47 19.15 14.49
CA GLU A 50 20.98 18.24 13.48
C GLU A 50 19.90 17.44 12.75
N ILE A 51 18.75 17.18 13.40
CA ILE A 51 17.75 16.26 12.89
C ILE A 51 16.36 16.88 13.03
N ASP A 52 15.77 17.19 11.88
CA ASP A 52 14.37 17.60 11.80
C ASP A 52 13.46 16.34 11.79
N LEU A 53 12.55 16.26 12.76
CA LEU A 53 11.52 15.23 12.87
C LEU A 53 10.22 15.61 12.15
N SER A 54 10.12 16.81 11.62
CA SER A 54 8.92 17.25 10.90
C SER A 54 8.68 16.45 9.63
N ILE A 55 7.44 16.32 9.26
CA ILE A 55 7.01 15.70 8.00
C ILE A 55 6.14 16.72 7.27
N ASN A 56 6.67 17.28 6.19
CA ASN A 56 5.95 18.26 5.39
C ASN A 56 4.84 17.57 4.58
N GLY A 57 3.58 17.79 4.98
CA GLY A 57 2.43 17.20 4.32
C GLY A 57 1.24 18.15 4.27
N ILE A 58 0.49 18.09 3.16
CA ILE A 58 -0.74 18.84 2.97
C ILE A 58 -1.90 17.84 2.94
N ILE A 59 -2.91 18.03 3.80
CA ILE A 59 -4.08 17.16 3.88
C ILE A 59 -5.21 17.71 3.02
N CYS A 60 -5.80 16.82 2.22
CA CYS A 60 -7.08 17.02 1.56
C CYS A 60 -8.09 16.03 2.16
N GLN A 61 -9.20 16.53 2.67
CA GLN A 61 -10.22 15.74 3.34
C GLN A 61 -11.43 15.49 2.43
N SER A 62 -11.92 14.25 2.40
CA SER A 62 -13.14 13.88 1.70
C SER A 62 -14.37 14.44 2.43
N GLY A 63 -15.39 14.80 1.67
CA GLY A 63 -16.66 15.32 2.20
C GLY A 63 -17.43 14.32 3.09
N ASP A 64 -17.18 13.02 2.95
CA ASP A 64 -17.76 11.97 3.80
C ASP A 64 -17.02 11.77 5.13
N LEU A 65 -15.98 12.58 5.39
CA LEU A 65 -15.11 12.51 6.57
C LEU A 65 -14.44 11.14 6.81
N GLY A 66 -14.64 10.19 5.91
CA GLY A 66 -14.09 8.82 6.03
C GLY A 66 -12.70 8.65 5.44
N SER A 67 -12.20 9.64 4.69
CA SER A 67 -10.91 9.57 4.02
C SER A 67 -10.14 10.88 4.06
N LEU A 68 -8.84 10.78 4.29
CA LEU A 68 -7.89 11.89 4.19
C LEU A 68 -6.79 11.49 3.22
N LYS A 69 -6.52 12.33 2.23
CA LYS A 69 -5.35 12.20 1.37
C LYS A 69 -4.31 13.21 1.80
N ALA A 70 -3.07 12.79 1.95
CA ALA A 70 -1.96 13.67 2.20
C ALA A 70 -0.95 13.62 1.06
N LEU A 71 -0.47 14.79 0.67
CA LEU A 71 0.68 14.97 -0.20
C LEU A 71 1.90 15.20 0.68
N ILE A 72 2.80 14.22 0.72
CA ILE A 72 4.03 14.29 1.54
C ILE A 72 5.18 14.75 0.65
N LYS A 73 5.78 15.89 0.99
CA LYS A 73 6.95 16.42 0.32
C LYS A 73 8.22 15.79 0.89
N LEU A 74 9.01 15.18 0.04
CA LEU A 74 10.28 14.54 0.38
C LEU A 74 11.43 15.55 0.34
N GLU A 75 12.59 15.19 0.90
CA GLU A 75 13.76 16.07 1.01
C GLU A 75 14.30 16.55 -0.35
N ASP A 76 14.18 15.72 -1.38
CA ASP A 76 14.59 16.05 -2.76
C ASP A 76 13.55 16.86 -3.54
N GLY A 77 12.48 17.33 -2.88
CA GLY A 77 11.42 18.11 -3.48
C GLY A 77 10.36 17.28 -4.23
N ILE A 78 10.55 15.97 -4.37
CA ILE A 78 9.52 15.08 -4.90
C ILE A 78 8.40 14.97 -3.86
N ALA A 79 7.16 14.84 -4.33
CA ALA A 79 6.04 14.59 -3.44
C ALA A 79 5.36 13.26 -3.75
N VAL A 80 4.82 12.60 -2.74
CA VAL A 80 4.05 11.35 -2.87
C VAL A 80 2.74 11.45 -2.12
N GLU A 81 1.73 10.81 -2.65
CA GLU A 81 0.42 10.75 -2.01
C GLU A 81 0.29 9.52 -1.13
N THR A 82 -0.38 9.70 0.01
CA THR A 82 -0.76 8.66 0.96
C THR A 82 -2.19 8.90 1.43
N VAL A 83 -2.92 7.86 1.83
CA VAL A 83 -4.34 7.97 2.19
C VAL A 83 -4.61 7.30 3.52
N LEU A 84 -5.28 8.01 4.42
CA LEU A 84 -5.90 7.44 5.62
C LEU A 84 -7.37 7.13 5.33
N MET A 85 -7.79 5.90 5.56
CA MET A 85 -9.18 5.45 5.48
C MET A 85 -9.67 5.10 6.88
N MET A 86 -10.67 5.84 7.37
CA MET A 86 -11.32 5.62 8.65
C MET A 86 -12.62 4.84 8.42
N HIS A 87 -12.64 3.60 8.88
CA HIS A 87 -13.79 2.72 8.71
C HIS A 87 -14.78 2.85 9.89
N LYS A 88 -16.04 2.54 9.64
CA LYS A 88 -17.11 2.59 10.66
C LYS A 88 -16.93 1.58 11.82
N ASP A 89 -16.10 0.58 11.63
CA ASP A 89 -15.73 -0.45 12.62
C ASP A 89 -14.43 -0.15 13.36
N ASP A 90 -14.07 1.13 13.49
CA ASP A 90 -12.87 1.66 14.15
C ASP A 90 -11.52 1.20 13.54
N ARG A 91 -11.54 0.59 12.38
CA ARG A 91 -10.31 0.37 11.62
C ARG A 91 -9.85 1.67 10.98
N ASN A 92 -8.59 2.00 11.20
CA ASN A 92 -7.92 3.11 10.55
C ASN A 92 -6.78 2.54 9.69
N THR A 93 -6.96 2.58 8.38
CA THR A 93 -6.03 1.97 7.41
C THR A 93 -5.25 3.07 6.69
N VAL A 94 -3.92 2.99 6.74
CA VAL A 94 -3.07 3.86 5.93
C VAL A 94 -2.63 3.13 4.66
N CYS A 95 -2.88 3.76 3.52
CA CYS A 95 -2.40 3.33 2.20
C CYS A 95 -1.11 4.10 1.89
N VAL A 96 0.01 3.40 1.87
CA VAL A 96 1.34 3.99 1.64
C VAL A 96 1.82 3.79 0.22
N SER A 97 2.54 4.78 -0.29
CA SER A 97 3.29 4.73 -1.53
C SER A 97 4.68 4.12 -1.30
N SER A 98 5.15 3.35 -2.26
CA SER A 98 6.46 2.67 -2.23
C SER A 98 7.47 3.24 -3.22
N GLN A 99 6.99 3.99 -4.21
CA GLN A 99 7.80 4.63 -5.24
C GLN A 99 7.24 6.03 -5.54
N ALA A 100 8.08 6.91 -6.04
CA ALA A 100 7.68 8.14 -6.67
C ALA A 100 7.38 7.84 -8.16
N GLY A 101 6.08 7.76 -8.49
CA GLY A 101 5.61 7.24 -9.77
C GLY A 101 5.62 5.71 -9.84
N CYS A 102 5.46 5.13 -11.05
CA CYS A 102 5.43 3.68 -11.24
C CYS A 102 5.90 3.30 -12.66
N ALA A 103 6.82 2.33 -12.74
CA ALA A 103 7.37 1.85 -14.02
C ALA A 103 6.44 0.87 -14.76
N ILE A 104 5.35 0.39 -14.14
CA ILE A 104 4.52 -0.67 -14.71
C ILE A 104 3.62 -0.17 -15.84
N GLY A 105 3.16 1.10 -15.80
CA GLY A 105 2.37 1.69 -16.86
C GLY A 105 0.98 1.08 -17.06
N CYS A 106 0.32 0.62 -15.98
CA CYS A 106 -1.04 0.07 -16.05
C CYS A 106 -2.02 1.11 -16.61
N LYS A 107 -2.78 0.79 -17.65
CA LYS A 107 -3.64 1.73 -18.39
C LYS A 107 -4.89 2.21 -17.63
N PHE A 108 -5.13 1.72 -16.45
CA PHE A 108 -6.21 2.15 -15.56
C PHE A 108 -5.71 2.94 -14.34
N CYS A 109 -4.39 3.18 -14.25
CA CYS A 109 -3.75 3.77 -13.08
C CYS A 109 -3.07 5.10 -13.42
N LYS A 110 -3.53 6.19 -12.82
CA LYS A 110 -2.95 7.52 -13.00
C LYS A 110 -1.46 7.57 -12.61
N THR A 111 -1.07 6.86 -11.56
CA THR A 111 0.35 6.76 -11.17
C THR A 111 1.22 6.17 -12.28
N GLY A 112 0.68 5.22 -13.06
CA GLY A 112 1.39 4.61 -14.19
C GLY A 112 1.62 5.60 -15.35
N GLU A 113 0.75 6.59 -15.50
CA GLU A 113 0.88 7.65 -16.52
C GLU A 113 1.99 8.65 -16.17
N LEU A 114 2.31 8.82 -14.90
CA LEU A 114 3.39 9.71 -14.42
C LEU A 114 4.80 9.19 -14.72
N GLY A 115 4.92 7.91 -15.06
CA GLY A 115 6.22 7.23 -15.17
C GLY A 115 6.88 7.01 -13.80
N PHE A 116 8.09 6.49 -13.83
CA PHE A 116 8.88 6.16 -12.64
C PHE A 116 9.99 7.20 -12.44
N LYS A 117 10.13 7.70 -11.22
CA LYS A 117 11.23 8.59 -10.84
C LYS A 117 12.28 7.84 -10.00
N ARG A 118 11.88 7.31 -8.85
CA ARG A 118 12.74 6.51 -7.97
C ARG A 118 11.96 5.67 -6.97
N ASN A 119 12.66 4.73 -6.37
CA ASN A 119 12.18 4.03 -5.18
C ASN A 119 12.17 4.97 -3.96
N LEU A 120 11.19 4.79 -3.08
CA LEU A 120 11.21 5.41 -1.76
C LEU A 120 12.11 4.61 -0.83
N LYS A 121 12.85 5.31 0.04
CA LYS A 121 13.56 4.68 1.15
C LYS A 121 12.57 4.16 2.18
N ALA A 122 12.99 3.23 3.02
CA ALA A 122 12.13 2.72 4.11
C ALA A 122 11.64 3.84 5.02
N GLU A 123 12.51 4.80 5.33
CA GLU A 123 12.21 5.96 6.16
C GLU A 123 11.11 6.86 5.54
N GLU A 124 11.14 7.03 4.21
CA GLU A 124 10.13 7.81 3.48
C GLU A 124 8.77 7.09 3.44
N ILE A 125 8.77 5.75 3.39
CA ILE A 125 7.56 4.95 3.51
C ILE A 125 7.00 5.06 4.93
N ILE A 126 7.83 4.96 5.94
CA ILE A 126 7.46 5.07 7.35
C ILE A 126 6.99 6.47 7.72
N ALA A 127 7.56 7.51 7.12
CA ALA A 127 7.12 8.90 7.34
C ALA A 127 5.63 9.09 6.99
N GLN A 128 5.11 8.40 5.97
CA GLN A 128 3.70 8.45 5.63
C GLN A 128 2.81 7.88 6.75
N VAL A 129 3.27 6.81 7.40
CA VAL A 129 2.56 6.21 8.54
C VAL A 129 2.67 7.11 9.77
N LEU A 130 3.85 7.67 10.06
CA LEU A 130 4.05 8.61 11.17
C LEU A 130 3.18 9.86 11.02
N PHE A 131 3.07 10.41 9.81
CA PHE A 131 2.25 11.58 9.54
C PHE A 131 0.80 11.37 9.99
N PHE A 132 0.19 10.26 9.56
CA PHE A 132 -1.18 9.95 9.97
C PHE A 132 -1.29 9.42 11.40
N SER A 133 -0.23 8.86 11.98
CA SER A 133 -0.21 8.50 13.41
C SER A 133 -0.31 9.74 14.30
N ARG A 134 0.42 10.80 13.95
CA ARG A 134 0.36 12.11 14.62
C ARG A 134 -1.02 12.73 14.50
N TYR A 135 -1.60 12.72 13.30
CA TYR A 135 -2.98 13.17 13.08
C TYR A 135 -3.99 12.40 13.94
N LEU A 136 -3.93 11.07 13.93
CA LEU A 136 -4.87 10.24 14.69
C LEU A 136 -4.70 10.37 16.21
N LYS A 137 -3.48 10.61 16.68
CA LYS A 137 -3.20 10.89 18.11
C LYS A 137 -4.03 12.06 18.61
N SER A 138 -4.14 13.16 17.84
CA SER A 138 -4.96 14.33 18.20
C SER A 138 -6.45 14.01 18.34
N CYS A 139 -6.91 12.89 17.72
CA CYS A 139 -8.29 12.40 17.78
C CYS A 139 -8.46 11.21 18.74
N ASN A 140 -7.46 10.88 19.57
CA ASN A 140 -7.45 9.68 20.43
C ASN A 140 -7.67 8.37 19.65
N LYS A 141 -7.19 8.30 18.41
CA LYS A 141 -7.24 7.12 17.53
C LYS A 141 -5.84 6.63 17.19
N ARG A 142 -5.75 5.43 16.63
CA ARG A 142 -4.48 4.85 16.18
C ARG A 142 -4.65 4.17 14.82
N ILE A 143 -3.55 4.00 14.11
CA ILE A 143 -3.50 3.18 12.91
C ILE A 143 -3.65 1.70 13.32
N THR A 144 -4.54 1.00 12.64
CA THR A 144 -4.77 -0.43 12.85
C THR A 144 -4.25 -1.30 11.73
N ASN A 145 -4.18 -0.76 10.51
CA ASN A 145 -3.80 -1.49 9.31
C ASN A 145 -2.92 -0.62 8.40
N VAL A 146 -1.98 -1.24 7.69
CA VAL A 146 -1.19 -0.58 6.64
C VAL A 146 -1.30 -1.38 5.36
N VAL A 147 -1.52 -0.70 4.23
CA VAL A 147 -1.60 -1.34 2.91
C VAL A 147 -0.61 -0.67 1.95
N PHE A 148 0.25 -1.46 1.33
CA PHE A 148 1.17 -1.02 0.29
C PHE A 148 0.43 -1.10 -1.06
N MET A 149 -0.46 -0.11 -1.28
CA MET A 149 -1.36 -0.03 -2.43
C MET A 149 -1.43 1.40 -2.99
N GLY A 150 -0.53 2.29 -2.57
CA GLY A 150 -0.38 3.64 -3.07
C GLY A 150 0.39 3.69 -4.37
N MET A 151 1.22 4.71 -4.55
CA MET A 151 2.04 4.89 -5.74
C MET A 151 3.17 3.86 -5.78
N GLY A 152 3.39 3.25 -6.98
CA GLY A 152 4.50 2.34 -7.25
C GLY A 152 4.13 0.85 -7.15
N GLU A 153 5.12 0.03 -7.53
CA GLU A 153 5.11 -1.43 -7.36
C GLU A 153 6.02 -1.81 -6.18
N PRO A 154 5.47 -2.23 -5.03
CA PRO A 154 6.26 -2.49 -3.83
C PRO A 154 7.34 -3.57 -4.04
N LEU A 155 7.07 -4.59 -4.85
CA LEU A 155 8.01 -5.67 -5.07
C LEU A 155 9.17 -5.28 -6.00
N LEU A 156 9.09 -4.15 -6.72
CA LEU A 156 10.25 -3.54 -7.39
C LEU A 156 11.11 -2.70 -6.43
N ASN A 157 10.58 -2.37 -5.26
CA ASN A 157 11.31 -1.72 -4.16
C ASN A 157 11.44 -2.66 -2.95
N TYR A 158 11.81 -3.91 -3.20
CA TYR A 158 11.66 -5.03 -2.27
C TYR A 158 12.32 -4.81 -0.92
N ASP A 159 13.58 -4.38 -0.91
CA ASP A 159 14.35 -4.26 0.34
C ASP A 159 13.80 -3.15 1.25
N ASN A 160 13.45 -1.99 0.68
CA ASN A 160 12.84 -0.90 1.45
C ASN A 160 11.41 -1.27 1.90
N PHE A 161 10.64 -1.96 1.06
CA PHE A 161 9.35 -2.52 1.44
C PHE A 161 9.48 -3.46 2.64
N LEU A 162 10.38 -4.44 2.57
CA LEU A 162 10.58 -5.42 3.64
C LEU A 162 11.07 -4.78 4.94
N ASN A 163 12.01 -3.82 4.84
CA ASN A 163 12.47 -3.05 5.99
C ASN A 163 11.34 -2.23 6.63
N SER A 164 10.47 -1.63 5.81
CA SER A 164 9.28 -0.92 6.32
C SER A 164 8.33 -1.87 7.06
N VAL A 165 8.10 -3.09 6.55
CA VAL A 165 7.30 -4.11 7.23
C VAL A 165 7.90 -4.48 8.59
N LYS A 166 9.23 -4.64 8.67
CA LYS A 166 9.93 -4.92 9.94
C LYS A 166 9.72 -3.78 10.96
N ILE A 167 9.89 -2.52 10.53
CA ILE A 167 9.69 -1.34 11.39
C ILE A 167 8.23 -1.27 11.87
N LEU A 168 7.25 -1.50 10.98
CA LEU A 168 5.83 -1.48 11.33
C LEU A 168 5.45 -2.57 12.33
N ASN A 169 6.09 -3.74 12.24
CA ASN A 169 5.78 -4.87 13.11
C ASN A 169 6.56 -4.89 14.42
N ASP A 170 7.66 -4.16 14.53
CA ASP A 170 8.51 -4.10 15.71
C ASP A 170 7.70 -3.67 16.94
N GLU A 171 7.76 -4.48 18.01
CA GLU A 171 7.04 -4.24 19.27
C GLU A 171 7.47 -2.96 20.00
N ASN A 172 8.70 -2.51 19.79
CA ASN A 172 9.24 -1.26 20.34
C ASN A 172 8.88 -0.04 19.51
N LYS A 173 8.38 -0.23 18.27
CA LYS A 173 8.00 0.83 17.34
C LYS A 173 6.47 0.89 17.19
N PHE A 174 5.92 0.68 16.02
CA PHE A 174 4.48 0.80 15.77
C PHE A 174 3.65 -0.36 16.35
N ASN A 175 4.25 -1.53 16.50
CA ASN A 175 3.59 -2.76 16.97
C ASN A 175 2.33 -3.12 16.16
N ILE A 176 2.39 -2.96 14.84
CA ILE A 176 1.31 -3.35 13.94
C ILE A 176 1.50 -4.83 13.59
N GLY A 177 0.57 -5.68 14.01
CA GLY A 177 0.66 -7.12 13.74
C GLY A 177 0.74 -7.42 12.24
N GLN A 178 1.60 -8.36 11.83
CA GLN A 178 1.85 -8.69 10.43
C GLN A 178 0.57 -8.93 9.62
N ARG A 179 -0.44 -9.59 10.21
CA ARG A 179 -1.75 -9.83 9.57
C ARG A 179 -2.58 -8.57 9.30
N LYS A 180 -2.16 -7.44 9.84
CA LYS A 180 -2.75 -6.10 9.61
C LYS A 180 -2.01 -5.33 8.51
N ILE A 181 -0.95 -5.91 7.95
CA ILE A 181 -0.17 -5.36 6.85
C ILE A 181 -0.51 -6.12 5.58
N SER A 182 -0.80 -5.40 4.50
CA SER A 182 -1.09 -5.99 3.20
C SER A 182 -0.21 -5.38 2.12
N VAL A 183 0.25 -6.20 1.19
CA VAL A 183 0.98 -5.73 0.00
C VAL A 183 0.22 -6.15 -1.25
N SER A 184 0.08 -5.23 -2.22
CA SER A 184 -0.42 -5.54 -3.55
C SER A 184 0.72 -5.46 -4.56
N THR A 185 0.77 -6.42 -5.47
CA THR A 185 1.76 -6.47 -6.55
C THR A 185 1.09 -6.72 -7.89
N CYS A 186 1.67 -6.14 -8.94
CA CYS A 186 1.30 -6.46 -10.32
C CYS A 186 1.75 -7.86 -10.76
N GLY A 187 2.51 -8.59 -9.91
CA GLY A 187 2.89 -9.98 -10.15
C GLY A 187 4.33 -10.18 -10.59
N ILE A 188 5.29 -9.61 -9.86
CA ILE A 188 6.73 -9.87 -10.04
C ILE A 188 7.03 -11.26 -9.49
N ILE A 189 7.08 -12.27 -10.38
CA ILE A 189 7.08 -13.69 -10.03
C ILE A 189 8.23 -14.06 -9.08
N GLU A 190 9.44 -13.61 -9.38
CA GLU A 190 10.63 -13.89 -8.57
C GLU A 190 10.48 -13.35 -7.15
N LYS A 191 9.90 -12.15 -7.03
CA LYS A 191 9.70 -11.49 -5.75
C LYS A 191 8.53 -12.07 -4.93
N ILE A 192 7.50 -12.59 -5.59
CA ILE A 192 6.43 -13.37 -4.91
C ILE A 192 7.03 -14.61 -4.26
N LYS A 193 7.92 -15.34 -4.97
CA LYS A 193 8.61 -16.51 -4.42
C LYS A 193 9.53 -16.14 -3.27
N MET A 194 10.33 -15.06 -3.42
CA MET A 194 11.17 -14.55 -2.33
C MET A 194 10.32 -14.21 -1.10
N LEU A 195 9.19 -13.54 -1.29
CA LEU A 195 8.29 -13.18 -0.20
C LEU A 195 7.70 -14.41 0.52
N ALA A 196 7.48 -15.50 -0.20
CA ALA A 196 7.03 -16.76 0.40
C ALA A 196 8.09 -17.38 1.33
N ASP A 197 9.36 -17.13 1.08
CA ASP A 197 10.48 -17.67 1.84
C ASP A 197 10.91 -16.76 3.02
N GLU A 198 10.38 -15.52 3.13
CA GLU A 198 10.70 -14.55 4.20
C GLU A 198 10.12 -14.93 5.58
N ASN A 199 9.30 -15.97 5.68
CA ASN A 199 8.65 -16.40 6.91
C ASN A 199 7.86 -15.26 7.63
N ILE A 200 7.24 -14.37 6.86
CA ILE A 200 6.39 -13.28 7.37
C ILE A 200 4.91 -13.54 7.07
N GLN A 201 4.03 -13.04 7.96
CA GLN A 201 2.59 -13.32 7.88
C GLN A 201 1.77 -12.12 7.36
N ILE A 202 2.30 -11.35 6.43
CA ILE A 202 1.54 -10.27 5.78
C ILE A 202 0.53 -10.82 4.77
N ASN A 203 -0.46 -10.01 4.39
CA ASN A 203 -1.44 -10.40 3.37
C ASN A 203 -0.91 -10.05 1.98
N LEU A 204 -0.89 -11.03 1.09
CA LEU A 204 -0.52 -10.81 -0.32
C LEU A 204 -1.78 -10.61 -1.15
N ALA A 205 -1.81 -9.51 -1.91
CA ALA A 205 -2.74 -9.26 -3.00
C ALA A 205 -1.99 -9.26 -4.33
N VAL A 206 -2.59 -9.86 -5.37
CA VAL A 206 -2.03 -9.92 -6.71
C VAL A 206 -2.99 -9.28 -7.69
N SER A 207 -2.56 -8.22 -8.35
CA SER A 207 -3.31 -7.53 -9.40
C SER A 207 -3.36 -8.37 -10.67
N LEU A 208 -4.30 -9.32 -10.72
CA LEU A 208 -4.49 -10.19 -11.87
C LEU A 208 -5.17 -9.47 -13.03
N ASN A 209 -6.29 -8.81 -12.75
CA ASN A 209 -7.07 -7.91 -13.60
C ASN A 209 -7.59 -8.51 -14.94
N ALA A 210 -7.17 -9.70 -15.31
CA ALA A 210 -7.66 -10.40 -16.48
C ALA A 210 -7.46 -11.92 -16.33
N PRO A 211 -8.32 -12.75 -16.94
CA PRO A 211 -8.20 -14.20 -16.82
C PRO A 211 -7.15 -14.80 -17.75
N ASN A 212 -6.67 -14.06 -18.77
CA ASN A 212 -5.71 -14.57 -19.76
C ASN A 212 -4.72 -13.48 -20.20
N ASP A 213 -3.64 -13.91 -20.85
CA ASP A 213 -2.55 -13.05 -21.28
C ASP A 213 -2.98 -12.01 -22.32
N MET A 214 -3.85 -12.37 -23.25
CA MET A 214 -4.30 -11.46 -24.31
C MET A 214 -5.02 -10.24 -23.73
N LEU A 215 -5.90 -10.43 -22.76
CA LEU A 215 -6.59 -9.33 -22.07
C LEU A 215 -5.67 -8.62 -21.10
N ARG A 216 -4.83 -9.36 -20.35
CA ARG A 216 -3.95 -8.79 -19.35
C ARG A 216 -2.93 -7.84 -19.96
N LYS A 217 -2.33 -8.17 -21.10
CA LYS A 217 -1.41 -7.32 -21.87
C LYS A 217 -2.05 -6.01 -22.32
N LYS A 218 -3.34 -6.01 -22.67
CA LYS A 218 -4.07 -4.79 -23.03
C LYS A 218 -4.21 -3.81 -21.86
N ILE A 219 -4.19 -4.30 -20.63
CA ILE A 219 -4.45 -3.52 -19.39
C ILE A 219 -3.15 -3.22 -18.65
N MET A 220 -2.24 -4.20 -18.59
CA MET A 220 -1.01 -4.18 -17.79
C MET A 220 0.17 -4.62 -18.67
N PRO A 221 1.04 -3.70 -19.11
CA PRO A 221 2.19 -4.04 -19.96
C PRO A 221 3.13 -5.08 -19.38
N ILE A 222 3.23 -5.16 -18.05
CA ILE A 222 4.05 -6.16 -17.35
C ILE A 222 3.68 -7.61 -17.70
N ALA A 223 2.49 -7.86 -18.22
CA ALA A 223 2.04 -9.17 -18.64
C ALA A 223 2.83 -9.74 -19.83
N ASP A 224 3.59 -8.92 -20.55
CA ASP A 224 4.52 -9.40 -21.58
C ASP A 224 5.66 -10.21 -20.95
N LYS A 225 6.11 -9.80 -19.78
CA LYS A 225 7.18 -10.48 -19.04
C LYS A 225 6.65 -11.62 -18.17
N TYR A 226 5.46 -11.48 -17.60
CA TYR A 226 4.90 -12.42 -16.62
C TYR A 226 3.53 -12.96 -17.07
N PRO A 227 3.52 -14.10 -17.80
CA PRO A 227 2.28 -14.77 -18.23
C PRO A 227 1.41 -15.22 -17.05
N VAL A 228 0.09 -15.24 -17.24
CA VAL A 228 -0.88 -15.61 -16.20
C VAL A 228 -0.62 -17.00 -15.63
N LYS A 229 -0.24 -17.98 -16.48
CA LYS A 229 0.06 -19.33 -16.02
C LYS A 229 1.21 -19.37 -15.02
N GLU A 230 2.29 -18.69 -15.32
CA GLU A 230 3.47 -18.62 -14.46
C GLU A 230 3.20 -17.82 -13.18
N LEU A 231 2.44 -16.72 -13.30
CA LEU A 231 1.99 -15.93 -12.16
C LEU A 231 1.15 -16.79 -11.19
N LEU A 232 0.17 -17.55 -11.70
CA LEU A 232 -0.64 -18.43 -10.86
C LEU A 232 0.19 -19.57 -10.24
N SER A 233 1.23 -20.06 -10.93
CA SER A 233 2.18 -21.01 -10.36
C SER A 233 2.96 -20.40 -9.18
N SER A 234 3.41 -19.15 -9.28
CA SER A 234 4.09 -18.46 -8.18
C SER A 234 3.16 -18.19 -6.98
N VAL A 235 1.89 -17.88 -7.24
CA VAL A 235 0.87 -17.74 -6.20
C VAL A 235 0.60 -19.08 -5.51
N LYS A 236 0.54 -20.18 -6.26
CA LYS A 236 0.40 -21.53 -5.70
C LYS A 236 1.59 -21.85 -4.78
N TYR A 237 2.81 -21.59 -5.22
CA TYR A 237 4.01 -21.73 -4.38
C TYR A 237 3.91 -20.91 -3.09
N TYR A 238 3.49 -19.63 -3.17
CA TYR A 238 3.28 -18.79 -1.99
C TYR A 238 2.26 -19.40 -1.01
N ILE A 239 1.13 -19.90 -1.53
CA ILE A 239 0.09 -20.54 -0.71
C ILE A 239 0.63 -21.81 -0.03
N GLU A 240 1.35 -22.66 -0.75
CA GLU A 240 1.92 -23.90 -0.23
C GLU A 240 2.97 -23.65 0.86
N LYS A 241 3.79 -22.61 0.70
CA LYS A 241 4.83 -22.24 1.68
C LYS A 241 4.26 -21.58 2.93
N THR A 242 3.28 -20.70 2.76
CA THR A 242 2.82 -19.83 3.86
C THR A 242 1.51 -20.28 4.51
N ASN A 243 0.78 -21.19 3.87
CA ASN A 243 -0.60 -21.58 4.25
C ASN A 243 -1.57 -20.37 4.31
N ARG A 244 -1.29 -19.30 3.53
CA ARG A 244 -2.06 -18.07 3.57
C ARG A 244 -2.90 -17.89 2.32
N ARG A 245 -4.11 -17.34 2.53
CA ARG A 245 -5.00 -16.97 1.44
C ARG A 245 -4.45 -15.77 0.68
N VAL A 246 -4.37 -15.87 -0.65
CA VAL A 246 -4.00 -14.77 -1.55
C VAL A 246 -5.26 -14.06 -2.04
N MET A 247 -5.21 -12.73 -2.13
CA MET A 247 -6.27 -11.92 -2.73
C MET A 247 -5.91 -11.62 -4.19
N PHE A 248 -6.82 -11.94 -5.12
CA PHE A 248 -6.70 -11.48 -6.50
C PHE A 248 -7.48 -10.19 -6.67
N GLU A 249 -6.79 -9.09 -6.93
CA GLU A 249 -7.39 -7.82 -7.29
C GLU A 249 -7.84 -7.88 -8.75
N TYR A 250 -9.08 -7.50 -9.02
CA TYR A 250 -9.66 -7.52 -10.34
C TYR A 250 -10.42 -6.22 -10.61
N VAL A 251 -9.75 -5.28 -11.29
CA VAL A 251 -10.37 -4.03 -11.73
C VAL A 251 -11.29 -4.34 -12.89
N LEU A 252 -12.59 -4.08 -12.71
CA LEU A 252 -13.59 -4.27 -13.75
C LEU A 252 -13.61 -3.06 -14.69
N LEU A 253 -13.28 -3.28 -15.95
CA LEU A 253 -13.27 -2.32 -17.05
C LEU A 253 -14.36 -2.68 -18.04
N ARG A 254 -15.26 -1.74 -18.33
CA ARG A 254 -16.40 -1.93 -19.21
C ARG A 254 -15.98 -2.45 -20.57
N ASP A 255 -16.68 -3.49 -21.05
CA ASP A 255 -16.55 -4.16 -22.34
C ASP A 255 -15.16 -4.76 -22.63
N LEU A 256 -14.23 -4.66 -21.67
CA LEU A 256 -12.89 -5.20 -21.81
C LEU A 256 -12.70 -6.51 -21.05
N ASN A 257 -12.92 -6.50 -19.72
CA ASN A 257 -12.70 -7.66 -18.86
C ASN A 257 -13.87 -7.97 -17.90
N ASP A 258 -15.02 -7.29 -18.09
CA ASP A 258 -16.21 -7.39 -17.23
C ASP A 258 -17.29 -8.35 -17.79
N ARG A 259 -16.98 -9.06 -18.88
CA ARG A 259 -17.92 -9.97 -19.54
C ARG A 259 -18.10 -11.27 -18.75
N PRO A 260 -19.27 -11.96 -18.88
CA PRO A 260 -19.53 -13.26 -18.26
C PRO A 260 -18.44 -14.31 -18.54
N GLU A 261 -17.97 -14.37 -19.78
CA GLU A 261 -16.93 -15.31 -20.21
C GLU A 261 -15.62 -15.10 -19.45
N ASN A 262 -15.29 -13.84 -19.11
CA ASN A 262 -14.11 -13.54 -18.31
C ASN A 262 -14.24 -14.05 -16.87
N ALA A 263 -15.45 -13.99 -16.28
CA ALA A 263 -15.71 -14.54 -14.95
C ALA A 263 -15.62 -16.07 -14.92
N GLU A 264 -16.15 -16.74 -15.96
CA GLU A 264 -16.07 -18.20 -16.11
C GLU A 264 -14.61 -18.64 -16.30
N GLU A 265 -13.85 -17.97 -17.17
CA GLU A 265 -12.43 -18.29 -17.40
C GLU A 265 -11.60 -18.07 -16.15
N LEU A 266 -11.80 -16.92 -15.44
CA LEU A 266 -11.15 -16.62 -14.18
C LEU A 266 -11.42 -17.75 -13.17
N SER A 267 -12.69 -18.10 -13.00
CA SER A 267 -13.11 -19.14 -12.05
C SER A 267 -12.44 -20.48 -12.32
N LYS A 268 -12.31 -20.86 -13.59
CA LYS A 268 -11.62 -22.11 -13.98
C LYS A 268 -10.13 -22.07 -13.62
N LYS A 269 -9.46 -20.93 -13.85
CA LYS A 269 -8.00 -20.80 -13.64
C LYS A 269 -7.59 -20.78 -12.16
N ILE A 270 -8.41 -20.18 -11.30
CA ILE A 270 -8.08 -20.06 -9.87
C ILE A 270 -8.74 -21.14 -8.99
N ARG A 271 -9.48 -22.06 -9.61
CA ARG A 271 -10.15 -23.17 -8.90
C ARG A 271 -9.13 -23.99 -8.11
N GLY A 272 -9.45 -24.25 -6.84
CA GLY A 272 -8.59 -25.04 -5.94
C GLY A 272 -7.46 -24.24 -5.28
N LEU A 273 -7.25 -22.97 -5.65
CA LEU A 273 -6.33 -22.11 -4.92
C LEU A 273 -6.99 -21.55 -3.65
N LEU A 274 -6.26 -21.46 -2.57
CA LEU A 274 -6.69 -20.76 -1.36
C LEU A 274 -6.67 -19.24 -1.63
N CYS A 275 -7.75 -18.73 -2.22
CA CYS A 275 -7.81 -17.36 -2.69
C CYS A 275 -9.14 -16.66 -2.43
N LEU A 276 -9.15 -15.35 -2.64
CA LEU A 276 -10.31 -14.47 -2.64
C LEU A 276 -10.18 -13.52 -3.83
N VAL A 277 -11.25 -13.32 -4.59
CA VAL A 277 -11.28 -12.28 -5.64
C VAL A 277 -11.85 -10.98 -5.07
N ASN A 278 -11.10 -9.90 -5.16
CA ASN A 278 -11.56 -8.57 -4.79
C ASN A 278 -11.91 -7.78 -6.04
N LEU A 279 -13.19 -7.63 -6.30
CA LEU A 279 -13.71 -6.90 -7.46
C LEU A 279 -13.64 -5.40 -7.19
N ILE A 280 -12.99 -4.67 -8.08
CA ILE A 280 -12.81 -3.23 -7.99
C ILE A 280 -13.48 -2.60 -9.23
N PRO A 281 -14.68 -2.03 -9.12
CA PRO A 281 -15.22 -1.21 -10.21
C PRO A 281 -14.25 -0.08 -10.53
N PHE A 282 -14.01 0.19 -11.82
CA PHE A 282 -13.11 1.26 -12.24
C PHE A 282 -13.48 2.60 -11.60
N ASN A 283 -12.52 3.27 -10.99
CA ASN A 283 -12.71 4.51 -10.21
C ASN A 283 -12.35 5.79 -10.98
N GLY A 284 -11.78 5.68 -12.19
CA GLY A 284 -11.37 6.85 -12.97
C GLY A 284 -12.53 7.68 -13.49
N GLU A 285 -12.20 8.87 -14.01
CA GLU A 285 -13.16 9.86 -14.52
C GLU A 285 -13.83 9.41 -15.83
N ASP A 286 -13.14 8.59 -16.64
CA ASP A 286 -13.68 8.09 -17.90
C ASP A 286 -14.89 7.18 -17.67
N SER A 287 -16.08 7.74 -17.85
CA SER A 287 -17.35 7.03 -17.69
C SER A 287 -17.50 5.83 -18.65
N ASN A 288 -16.81 5.86 -19.82
CA ASN A 288 -16.85 4.75 -20.77
C ASN A 288 -16.12 3.51 -20.28
N LYS A 289 -15.20 3.66 -19.33
CA LYS A 289 -14.50 2.54 -18.67
C LYS A 289 -15.23 2.00 -17.45
N LYS A 290 -16.25 2.70 -16.93
CA LYS A 290 -16.99 2.27 -15.73
C LYS A 290 -17.92 1.10 -16.09
N PRO A 291 -17.80 -0.05 -15.39
CA PRO A 291 -18.65 -1.20 -15.65
C PRO A 291 -20.12 -0.91 -15.29
N LEU A 292 -21.06 -1.46 -16.03
CA LEU A 292 -22.47 -1.36 -15.72
C LEU A 292 -22.81 -2.19 -14.46
N ALA A 293 -23.69 -1.68 -13.60
CA ALA A 293 -24.12 -2.39 -12.38
C ALA A 293 -24.66 -3.80 -12.68
N LYS A 294 -25.37 -3.98 -13.82
CA LYS A 294 -25.82 -5.29 -14.29
C LYS A 294 -24.66 -6.25 -14.53
N ARG A 295 -23.57 -5.80 -15.16
CA ARG A 295 -22.37 -6.60 -15.43
C ARG A 295 -21.66 -7.03 -14.15
N ILE A 296 -21.50 -6.11 -13.20
CA ILE A 296 -20.93 -6.43 -11.89
C ILE A 296 -21.76 -7.51 -11.18
N LYS A 297 -23.09 -7.37 -11.19
CA LYS A 297 -24.00 -8.36 -10.59
C LYS A 297 -23.90 -9.73 -11.26
N GLU A 298 -23.81 -9.76 -12.58
CA GLU A 298 -23.66 -10.98 -13.38
C GLU A 298 -22.31 -11.66 -13.10
N PHE A 299 -21.21 -10.89 -13.10
CA PHE A 299 -19.86 -11.38 -12.76
C PHE A 299 -19.83 -12.03 -11.38
N LYS A 300 -20.42 -11.38 -10.36
CA LYS A 300 -20.56 -11.94 -9.01
C LYS A 300 -21.35 -13.25 -8.98
N LYS A 301 -22.46 -13.34 -9.72
CA LYS A 301 -23.27 -14.56 -9.80
C LYS A 301 -22.45 -15.73 -10.36
N ILE A 302 -21.61 -15.47 -11.36
CA ILE A 302 -20.76 -16.49 -11.96
C ILE A 302 -19.69 -16.97 -10.99
N LEU A 303 -19.01 -16.03 -10.28
CA LEU A 303 -18.04 -16.40 -9.24
C LEU A 303 -18.70 -17.27 -8.16
N ALA A 304 -19.90 -16.87 -7.68
CA ALA A 304 -20.64 -17.61 -6.67
C ALA A 304 -21.03 -19.03 -7.16
N LYS A 305 -21.54 -19.14 -8.39
CA LYS A 305 -21.88 -20.44 -9.04
C LYS A 305 -20.68 -21.38 -9.09
N ASN A 306 -19.48 -20.82 -9.36
CA ASN A 306 -18.24 -21.56 -9.42
C ASN A 306 -17.57 -21.75 -8.03
N LYS A 307 -18.24 -21.39 -6.93
CA LYS A 307 -17.75 -21.49 -5.54
C LYS A 307 -16.44 -20.72 -5.30
N ILE A 308 -16.24 -19.61 -6.03
CA ILE A 308 -15.12 -18.68 -5.80
C ILE A 308 -15.55 -17.64 -4.77
N SER A 309 -14.79 -17.51 -3.68
CA SER A 309 -15.00 -16.46 -2.70
C SER A 309 -14.64 -15.09 -3.31
N PHE A 310 -15.49 -14.09 -3.10
CA PHE A 310 -15.23 -12.75 -3.60
C PHE A 310 -15.73 -11.67 -2.65
N THR A 311 -15.15 -10.47 -2.80
CA THR A 311 -15.61 -9.22 -2.21
C THR A 311 -15.75 -8.18 -3.30
N GLN A 312 -16.47 -7.11 -3.02
CA GLN A 312 -16.41 -5.89 -3.82
C GLN A 312 -15.81 -4.81 -2.95
N ARG A 313 -14.77 -4.15 -3.45
CA ARG A 313 -14.11 -3.07 -2.73
C ARG A 313 -15.04 -1.90 -2.54
N HIS A 314 -15.09 -1.39 -1.31
CA HIS A 314 -15.75 -0.12 -1.00
C HIS A 314 -14.92 1.02 -1.60
N ARG A 315 -15.60 2.05 -2.11
CA ARG A 315 -14.94 3.28 -2.56
C ARG A 315 -14.73 4.20 -1.37
N PHE A 316 -13.54 4.76 -1.29
CA PHE A 316 -13.18 5.78 -0.32
C PHE A 316 -12.57 6.96 -1.06
N GLY A 317 -12.97 8.19 -0.70
CA GLY A 317 -12.36 9.43 -1.18
C GLY A 317 -12.43 9.62 -2.70
N ASP A 318 -13.52 9.25 -3.37
CA ASP A 318 -13.70 9.48 -4.81
C ASP A 318 -13.63 10.98 -5.15
N ASP A 319 -14.17 11.83 -4.28
CA ASP A 319 -14.23 13.29 -4.41
C ASP A 319 -12.87 14.00 -4.30
N ILE A 320 -11.90 13.36 -3.65
CA ILE A 320 -10.53 13.86 -3.49
C ILE A 320 -9.50 13.07 -4.31
N ASN A 321 -9.94 12.25 -5.26
CA ASN A 321 -9.07 11.37 -6.04
C ASN A 321 -8.15 10.48 -5.16
N ALA A 322 -8.67 9.98 -4.02
CA ALA A 322 -7.95 9.08 -3.11
C ALA A 322 -8.25 7.59 -3.38
N ALA A 323 -9.14 7.28 -4.32
CA ALA A 323 -9.48 5.92 -4.68
C ALA A 323 -8.31 5.20 -5.37
N CYS A 324 -8.31 3.85 -5.32
CA CYS A 324 -7.26 3.05 -5.95
C CYS A 324 -7.07 3.35 -7.42
N GLY A 325 -5.80 3.52 -7.82
CA GLY A 325 -5.40 3.88 -9.18
C GLY A 325 -5.55 5.36 -9.52
N GLN A 326 -5.96 6.22 -8.57
CA GLN A 326 -6.19 7.64 -8.80
C GLN A 326 -5.11 8.56 -8.22
N LEU A 327 -4.18 8.00 -7.43
CA LEU A 327 -3.12 8.79 -6.83
C LEU A 327 -2.19 9.35 -7.91
N VAL A 328 -2.01 10.65 -7.86
CA VAL A 328 -1.15 11.40 -8.77
C VAL A 328 -0.39 12.46 -7.99
N PHE A 329 0.77 12.80 -8.49
CA PHE A 329 1.45 14.01 -8.09
C PHE A 329 0.78 15.19 -8.81
N SER A 330 0.17 16.14 -8.10
CA SER A 330 -0.22 17.42 -8.67
C SER A 330 0.82 18.46 -8.27
N LYS A 331 1.36 19.19 -9.26
CA LYS A 331 2.28 20.31 -9.00
C LYS A 331 1.58 21.55 -8.46
N ASP A 332 0.25 21.54 -8.44
CA ASP A 332 -0.61 22.70 -8.19
C ASP A 332 -1.38 22.54 -6.86
N ILE A 333 -0.64 22.31 -5.75
CA ILE A 333 -1.18 22.45 -4.39
C ILE A 333 -0.25 23.34 -3.57
#